data_bac572c8337b9e8909277a3bf36c5f69
#
_entry.id   bac572c8337b9e8909277a3bf36c5f69
#
_cell.length_a   1.000
_cell.length_b   1.000
_cell.length_c   1.000
_cell.angle_alpha   90.00
_cell.angle_beta   90.00
_cell.angle_gamma   90.00
#
_symmetry.space_group_name_H-M   'P 1'
#
loop_
_entity.id
_entity.type
_entity.pdbx_description
1 polymer ?
#
loop_
_entity_poly.entity_id
_entity_poly.type
_entity_poly.pdbx_seq_one_letter_code
_entity_poly.pdbx_strand_id
1 'polypeptide(L)'
;MSEVLYEKVISENEDKNSQLRLVVNEFRDVQYLHIRKYYQDYEGNWMPTKEGASMPYNIASAYALLDGLMEIVATEESVHSITAHFEQRLEELNRNKFNSAQAAGNE
;
A
#
# COMPACT_ATOMS: atom_id res chain seq x y z
N MET A 1 16.07 13.44 5.46
CA MET A 1 15.21 13.52 4.30
C MET A 1 14.51 12.18 4.06
N SER A 2 13.24 12.22 3.74
CA SER A 2 12.47 10.99 3.55
C SER A 2 12.40 10.65 2.07
N GLU A 3 12.51 9.37 1.77
CA GLU A 3 12.41 8.86 0.40
C GLU A 3 11.21 7.95 0.31
N VAL A 4 10.33 8.18 -0.66
CA VAL A 4 9.16 7.34 -0.88
C VAL A 4 9.56 6.12 -1.71
N LEU A 5 9.36 4.94 -1.14
CA LEU A 5 9.69 3.66 -1.78
C LEU A 5 8.48 3.02 -2.44
N TYR A 6 7.28 3.31 -1.95
CA TYR A 6 6.05 2.75 -2.47
C TYR A 6 4.88 3.66 -2.13
N GLU A 7 3.91 3.74 -3.04
CA GLU A 7 2.74 4.59 -2.84
C GLU A 7 1.56 4.04 -3.63
N LYS A 8 0.41 3.99 -2.97
CA LYS A 8 -0.82 3.53 -3.60
C LYS A 8 -2.02 4.30 -3.05
N VAL A 9 -2.83 4.84 -3.95
CA VAL A 9 -4.10 5.46 -3.55
C VAL A 9 -5.06 4.35 -3.13
N ILE A 10 -5.60 4.44 -1.91
CA ILE A 10 -6.56 3.45 -1.40
C ILE A 10 -7.96 4.01 -1.29
N SER A 11 -8.12 5.32 -1.22
CA SER A 11 -9.43 5.95 -1.11
C SER A 11 -9.35 7.38 -1.62
N GLU A 12 -10.42 7.83 -2.24
CA GLU A 12 -10.53 9.20 -2.75
C GLU A 12 -11.90 9.73 -2.35
N ASN A 13 -11.97 10.98 -1.86
CA ASN A 13 -13.26 11.54 -1.49
C ASN A 13 -14.08 11.92 -2.73
N GLU A 14 -15.39 12.18 -2.52
CA GLU A 14 -16.32 12.48 -3.62
C GLU A 14 -15.92 13.71 -4.43
N ASP A 15 -15.41 14.72 -3.75
CA ASP A 15 -14.97 15.96 -4.40
C ASP A 15 -13.65 15.78 -5.15
N LYS A 16 -12.99 14.65 -4.96
CA LYS A 16 -11.71 14.32 -5.59
C LYS A 16 -10.59 15.29 -5.25
N ASN A 17 -10.70 15.97 -4.12
CA ASN A 17 -9.68 16.90 -3.67
C ASN A 17 -8.88 16.37 -2.47
N SER A 18 -9.20 15.18 -1.99
CA SER A 18 -8.38 14.50 -0.99
C SER A 18 -8.36 13.00 -1.22
N GLN A 19 -7.29 12.37 -0.78
CA GLN A 19 -7.04 10.93 -0.94
C GLN A 19 -6.42 10.39 0.33
N LEU A 20 -6.67 9.10 0.59
CA LEU A 20 -5.86 8.33 1.52
C LEU A 20 -4.93 7.45 0.70
N ARG A 21 -3.67 7.45 1.05
CA ARG A 21 -2.65 6.65 0.37
C ARG A 21 -1.92 5.75 1.34
N LEU A 22 -1.63 4.54 0.86
CA LEU A 22 -0.72 3.62 1.54
C LEU A 22 0.68 3.96 1.05
N VAL A 23 1.58 4.26 1.96
CA VAL A 23 2.92 4.75 1.62
C VAL A 23 3.97 4.01 2.45
N VAL A 24 5.05 3.62 1.80
CA VAL A 24 6.26 3.17 2.51
C VAL A 24 7.36 4.18 2.20
N ASN A 25 7.95 4.75 3.22
CA ASN A 25 9.08 5.66 3.04
C ASN A 25 10.24 5.28 3.95
N GLU A 26 11.40 5.79 3.62
CA GLU A 26 12.60 5.59 4.41
C GLU A 26 13.07 6.93 4.95
N PHE A 27 13.36 6.98 6.24
CA PHE A 27 13.86 8.16 6.91
C PHE A 27 14.92 7.73 7.91
N ARG A 28 16.14 8.23 7.75
CA ARG A 28 17.28 7.89 8.62
C ARG A 28 17.50 6.38 8.73
N ASP A 29 17.47 5.71 7.58
CA ASP A 29 17.68 4.27 7.46
C ASP A 29 16.60 3.40 8.11
N VAL A 30 15.45 3.99 8.45
CA VAL A 30 14.31 3.25 8.97
C VAL A 30 13.15 3.39 7.99
N GLN A 31 12.54 2.27 7.65
CA GLN A 31 11.36 2.25 6.80
C GLN A 31 10.10 2.37 7.64
N TYR A 32 9.14 3.15 7.15
CA TYR A 32 7.86 3.38 7.80
C TYR A 32 6.72 3.08 6.85
N LEU A 33 5.69 2.46 7.38
CA LEU A 33 4.44 2.22 6.66
C LEU A 33 3.41 3.24 7.17
N HIS A 34 2.79 3.95 6.24
CA HIS A 34 1.79 4.97 6.58
C HIS A 34 0.49 4.73 5.83
N ILE A 35 -0.61 5.13 6.46
CA ILE A 35 -1.83 5.45 5.74
C ILE A 35 -2.00 6.94 5.98
N ARG A 36 -1.85 7.73 4.93
CA ARG A 36 -1.76 9.19 5.02
C ARG A 36 -2.76 9.89 4.13
N LYS A 37 -3.32 10.98 4.65
CA LYS A 37 -4.20 11.83 3.87
C LYS A 37 -3.39 12.80 3.03
N TYR A 38 -3.78 12.92 1.75
CA TYR A 38 -3.24 13.90 0.81
C TYR A 38 -4.37 14.83 0.39
N TYR A 39 -4.05 16.06 0.09
CA TYR A 39 -5.00 16.99 -0.48
C TYR A 39 -4.46 17.55 -1.79
N GLN A 40 -5.36 18.01 -2.64
CA GLN A 40 -4.97 18.64 -3.89
C GLN A 40 -5.04 20.14 -3.71
N ASP A 41 -3.94 20.84 -3.99
CA ASP A 41 -3.93 22.29 -3.93
C ASP A 41 -4.61 22.88 -5.17
N TYR A 42 -4.76 24.19 -5.20
CA TYR A 42 -5.49 24.84 -6.32
C TYR A 42 -4.71 24.79 -7.63
N GLU A 43 -3.44 24.43 -7.60
CA GLU A 43 -2.63 24.23 -8.82
C GLU A 43 -2.74 22.78 -9.34
N GLY A 44 -3.43 21.92 -8.61
CA GLY A 44 -3.61 20.54 -8.99
C GLY A 44 -2.56 19.60 -8.43
N ASN A 45 -1.67 20.08 -7.58
CA ASN A 45 -0.63 19.24 -6.98
C ASN A 45 -1.14 18.52 -5.75
N TRP A 46 -0.78 17.25 -5.63
CA TRP A 46 -1.11 16.45 -4.45
C TRP A 46 -0.07 16.67 -3.37
N MET A 47 -0.55 17.08 -2.21
CA MET A 47 0.30 17.44 -1.08
C MET A 47 0.00 16.55 0.12
N PRO A 48 1.03 15.99 0.77
CA PRO A 48 0.79 15.20 1.99
C PRO A 48 0.38 16.09 3.15
N THR A 49 -0.42 15.52 4.06
CA THR A 49 -0.80 16.18 5.30
C THR A 49 -0.16 15.45 6.46
N LYS A 50 -0.34 15.98 7.67
CA LYS A 50 0.07 15.30 8.90
C LYS A 50 -0.97 14.30 9.38
N GLU A 51 -2.12 14.24 8.73
CA GLU A 51 -3.18 13.33 9.11
C GLU A 51 -2.90 11.92 8.61
N GLY A 52 -2.96 10.96 9.51
CA GLY A 52 -2.75 9.56 9.17
C GLY A 52 -2.13 8.79 10.31
N ALA A 53 -1.83 7.54 10.04
CA ALA A 53 -1.18 6.64 10.98
C ALA A 53 0.13 6.14 10.39
N SER A 54 1.12 5.99 11.22
CA SER A 54 2.46 5.58 10.82
C SER A 54 3.02 4.58 11.81
N MET A 55 3.76 3.61 11.29
CA MET A 55 4.47 2.64 12.14
C MET A 55 5.76 2.23 11.45
N PRO A 56 6.78 1.84 12.22
CA PRO A 56 7.96 1.23 11.60
C PRO A 56 7.55 0.00 10.81
N TYR A 57 8.04 -0.12 9.59
CA TYR A 57 7.68 -1.26 8.75
C TYR A 57 8.43 -2.51 9.19
N ASN A 58 7.67 -3.60 9.41
CA ASN A 58 8.21 -4.93 9.54
C ASN A 58 7.16 -5.93 9.06
N ILE A 59 7.62 -7.11 8.67
CA ILE A 59 6.73 -8.09 8.03
C ILE A 59 5.64 -8.60 8.97
N ALA A 60 5.93 -8.71 10.27
CA ALA A 60 4.95 -9.18 11.24
C ALA A 60 3.78 -8.22 11.37
N SER A 61 4.06 -6.91 11.45
CA SER A 61 3.03 -5.88 11.52
C SER A 61 2.24 -5.80 10.21
N ALA A 62 2.92 -5.95 9.07
CA ALA A 62 2.26 -5.96 7.78
C ALA A 62 1.29 -7.14 7.65
N TYR A 63 1.69 -8.32 8.10
CA TYR A 63 0.79 -9.48 8.13
C TYR A 63 -0.39 -9.26 9.06
N ALA A 64 -0.18 -8.66 10.23
CA ALA A 64 -1.27 -8.38 11.15
C ALA A 64 -2.28 -7.42 10.53
N LEU A 65 -1.81 -6.39 9.85
CA LEU A 65 -2.67 -5.44 9.15
C LEU A 65 -3.46 -6.15 8.04
N LEU A 66 -2.78 -6.95 7.23
CA LEU A 66 -3.41 -7.70 6.15
C LEU A 66 -4.45 -8.68 6.69
N ASP A 67 -4.13 -9.39 7.76
CA ASP A 67 -5.06 -10.32 8.42
C ASP A 67 -6.30 -9.58 8.90
N GLY A 68 -6.13 -8.45 9.57
CA GLY A 68 -7.26 -7.65 10.04
C GLY A 68 -8.15 -7.17 8.90
N LEU A 69 -7.55 -6.74 7.81
CA LEU A 69 -8.32 -6.32 6.63
C LEU A 69 -9.10 -7.49 6.03
N MET A 70 -8.50 -8.69 5.99
CA MET A 70 -9.20 -9.88 5.51
C MET A 70 -10.39 -10.23 6.40
N GLU A 71 -10.23 -10.13 7.72
CA GLU A 71 -11.34 -10.37 8.65
C GLU A 71 -12.50 -9.41 8.41
N ILE A 72 -12.19 -8.13 8.22
CA ILE A 72 -13.21 -7.11 7.93
C ILE A 72 -13.94 -7.43 6.62
N VAL A 73 -13.18 -7.69 5.56
CA VAL A 73 -13.76 -7.99 4.24
C VAL A 73 -14.63 -9.25 4.31
N ALA A 74 -14.21 -10.25 5.09
CA ALA A 74 -14.94 -11.51 5.22
C ALA A 74 -16.29 -11.35 5.91
N THR A 75 -16.58 -10.21 6.55
CA THR A 75 -17.92 -9.95 7.09
C THR A 75 -18.94 -9.67 5.98
N GLU A 76 -18.49 -9.27 4.80
CA GLU A 76 -19.37 -8.91 3.69
C GLU A 76 -19.20 -9.81 2.48
N GLU A 77 -17.99 -10.31 2.25
CA GLU A 77 -17.67 -11.15 1.11
C GLU A 77 -17.40 -12.59 1.55
N SER A 78 -17.73 -13.56 0.71
CA SER A 78 -17.41 -14.95 1.02
C SER A 78 -15.90 -15.20 0.92
N VAL A 79 -15.42 -16.17 1.67
CA VAL A 79 -14.02 -16.60 1.58
C VAL A 79 -13.66 -17.01 0.15
N HIS A 80 -14.60 -17.66 -0.55
CA HIS A 80 -14.41 -18.05 -1.95
C HIS A 80 -14.17 -16.82 -2.84
N SER A 81 -14.98 -15.76 -2.67
CA SER A 81 -14.81 -14.51 -3.45
C SER A 81 -13.50 -13.83 -3.14
N ILE A 82 -13.11 -13.79 -1.86
CA ILE A 82 -11.85 -13.19 -1.45
C ILE A 82 -10.67 -13.95 -2.08
N THR A 83 -10.70 -15.27 -1.99
CA THR A 83 -9.68 -16.15 -2.56
C THR A 83 -9.56 -15.93 -4.06
N ALA A 84 -10.67 -15.93 -4.77
CA ALA A 84 -10.69 -15.76 -6.23
C ALA A 84 -10.11 -14.38 -6.63
N HIS A 85 -10.45 -13.35 -5.86
CA HIS A 85 -9.98 -11.99 -6.15
C HIS A 85 -8.46 -11.87 -6.02
N PHE A 86 -7.88 -12.46 -4.98
CA PHE A 86 -6.45 -12.29 -4.69
C PHE A 86 -5.55 -13.35 -5.29
N GLU A 87 -6.09 -14.51 -5.68
CA GLU A 87 -5.30 -15.57 -6.29
C GLU A 87 -4.58 -15.09 -7.55
N GLN A 88 -5.31 -14.45 -8.44
CA GLN A 88 -4.73 -13.90 -9.66
C GLN A 88 -3.71 -12.82 -9.36
N ARG A 89 -4.00 -11.95 -8.41
CA ARG A 89 -3.09 -10.87 -8.02
C ARG A 89 -1.79 -11.42 -7.44
N LEU A 90 -1.89 -12.45 -6.61
CA LEU A 90 -0.70 -13.09 -6.03
C LEU A 90 0.14 -13.76 -7.12
N GLU A 91 -0.50 -14.37 -8.12
CA GLU A 91 0.21 -14.94 -9.26
C GLU A 91 0.97 -13.88 -10.04
N GLU A 92 0.34 -12.72 -10.27
CA GLU A 92 0.98 -11.59 -10.94
C GLU A 92 2.21 -11.11 -10.18
N LEU A 93 2.06 -10.95 -8.87
CA LEU A 93 3.16 -10.51 -8.01
C LEU A 93 4.30 -11.51 -8.01
N ASN A 94 3.99 -12.80 -8.01
CA ASN A 94 4.98 -13.86 -8.05
C ASN A 94 5.74 -13.86 -9.39
N ARG A 95 5.02 -13.67 -10.50
CA ARG A 95 5.64 -13.57 -11.83
C ARG A 95 6.59 -12.38 -11.93
N ASN A 96 6.17 -11.22 -11.42
CA ASN A 96 6.99 -10.02 -11.43
C ASN A 96 8.27 -10.21 -10.62
N LYS A 97 8.15 -10.85 -9.47
CA LYS A 97 9.28 -11.16 -8.60
C LYS A 97 10.26 -12.12 -9.28
N PHE A 98 9.73 -13.16 -9.94
CA PHE A 98 10.52 -14.13 -10.68
C PHE A 98 11.27 -13.45 -11.83
N ASN A 99 10.58 -12.62 -12.60
CA ASN A 99 11.19 -11.89 -13.72
C ASN A 99 12.30 -10.95 -13.27
N SER A 100 12.11 -10.28 -12.15
CA SER A 100 13.12 -9.40 -11.56
C SER A 100 14.35 -10.20 -11.12
N ALA A 101 14.14 -11.36 -10.51
CA ALA A 101 15.23 -12.24 -10.09
C ALA A 101 16.01 -12.77 -11.29
N GLN A 102 15.32 -13.15 -12.36
CA GLN A 102 15.97 -13.60 -13.60
C GLN A 102 16.79 -12.48 -14.24
N ALA A 103 16.25 -11.29 -14.32
CA ALA A 103 16.95 -10.15 -14.88
C ALA A 103 18.26 -9.88 -14.12
N ALA A 104 18.19 -9.93 -12.78
CA ALA A 104 19.38 -9.75 -11.95
C ALA A 104 20.38 -10.89 -12.13
N GLY A 105 19.89 -12.12 -12.30
CA GLY A 105 20.74 -13.27 -12.47
C GLY A 105 21.46 -13.35 -13.81
N ASN A 106 21.01 -12.60 -14.78
CA ASN A 106 21.60 -12.57 -16.13
C ASN A 106 22.69 -11.52 -16.30
N GLU A 107 22.98 -10.78 -15.30
CA GLU A 107 24.03 -9.76 -15.34
C GLU A 107 25.44 -10.29 -15.11
#